data_3481a679f919debbaae97ad4df90ac5b
#
_entry.id   3481a679f919debbaae97ad4df90ac5b
#
_cell.length_a   1.000
_cell.length_b   1.000
_cell.length_c   1.000
_cell.angle_alpha   90.00
_cell.angle_beta   90.00
_cell.angle_gamma   90.00
#
_symmetry.space_group_name_H-M   'P 1'
#
loop_
_entity.id
_entity.type
_entity.pdbx_description
1 polymer ?
#
loop_
_entity_poly.entity_id
_entity_poly.type
_entity_poly.pdbx_seq_one_letter_code
_entity_poly.pdbx_strand_id
1 'polypeptide(L)'
;MKSQYFTEEHELFRQSVRQFVQKEILPYGNQWETEEKISRDLFLKLGEQGFLGINHEEAYGGTKSDIFYTCAYLEELAKSSYAGVCAAVSVHQYMATNHIAEAGTHELKERFLRPSIEGKKVGAIAITEPFGGSDVQSMRTTAVRDGDHYIINGSKTFITNGHFCDFVVVACKTDANAGINGISLIVIERGTPGFSSTQLKKIGWHSSDTGELAFDNVKVPVENIVGKEGMGFFYIMESFQIERLVAGILGIGGGEQCLEETLKYMNEREAFGRQIKKFQVLRHEMVQLYTELEAGKQMTYNACWLVQNGEIPVKESSMVKLYMTELSNKIVDKCLQMFGGYGYMEDFPIARAYRDARVGTIVGGTTQIMREILSKIIIDDVRYKKVYSNPEEIKSSAVSENKTAVEKTWGNPQTAKEIILSIPLRIKKEKASDYSTVFQFDISGDNGGQYTLIVNNGNAKVEEGLQGTPECVVTTDAKVYEDIELGRMDPTMAFMGGQIRVTNIGAMMQFAKFFHRI
;
A
#
# COMPACT_ATOMS: atom_id res chain seq x y z
N MET A 1 12.89 14.03 -27.46
CA MET A 1 11.95 13.04 -28.05
C MET A 1 10.57 13.35 -27.50
N LYS A 2 9.52 13.36 -28.34
CA LYS A 2 8.14 13.48 -27.82
C LYS A 2 7.85 12.23 -26.97
N SER A 3 7.42 12.42 -25.73
CA SER A 3 7.00 11.31 -24.86
C SER A 3 5.76 10.67 -25.46
N GLN A 4 5.65 9.35 -25.39
CA GLN A 4 4.41 8.64 -25.77
C GLN A 4 3.29 8.80 -24.73
N TYR A 5 3.61 9.30 -23.54
CA TYR A 5 2.70 9.43 -22.41
C TYR A 5 2.13 10.85 -22.27
N PHE A 6 2.85 11.88 -22.72
CA PHE A 6 2.47 13.28 -22.52
C PHE A 6 2.14 13.96 -23.85
N THR A 7 1.00 14.65 -23.88
CA THR A 7 0.56 15.53 -24.97
C THR A 7 1.14 16.94 -24.81
N GLU A 8 0.90 17.80 -25.79
CA GLU A 8 1.27 19.22 -25.69
C GLU A 8 0.52 19.93 -24.57
N GLU A 9 -0.72 19.52 -24.26
CA GLU A 9 -1.53 20.08 -23.16
C GLU A 9 -0.91 19.71 -21.80
N HIS A 10 -0.43 18.48 -21.60
CA HIS A 10 0.31 18.09 -20.41
C HIS A 10 1.58 18.95 -20.21
N GLU A 11 2.28 19.27 -21.29
CA GLU A 11 3.50 20.10 -21.21
C GLU A 11 3.18 21.57 -20.89
N LEU A 12 2.08 22.12 -21.39
CA LEU A 12 1.59 23.43 -21.01
C LEU A 12 1.18 23.47 -19.54
N PHE A 13 0.47 22.45 -19.09
CA PHE A 13 0.10 22.31 -17.68
C PHE A 13 1.34 22.20 -16.78
N ARG A 14 2.34 21.41 -17.17
CA ARG A 14 3.64 21.30 -16.49
C ARG A 14 4.32 22.67 -16.33
N GLN A 15 4.30 23.49 -17.36
CA GLN A 15 4.86 24.84 -17.29
C GLN A 15 4.10 25.72 -16.29
N SER A 16 2.77 25.62 -16.23
CA SER A 16 1.95 26.35 -15.27
C SER A 16 2.29 25.95 -13.82
N VAL A 17 2.43 24.64 -13.56
CA VAL A 17 2.84 24.14 -12.24
C VAL A 17 4.24 24.62 -11.87
N ARG A 18 5.18 24.58 -12.82
CA ARG A 18 6.56 25.08 -12.61
C ARG A 18 6.57 26.56 -12.22
N GLN A 19 5.80 27.40 -12.91
CA GLN A 19 5.68 28.82 -12.58
C GLN A 19 5.09 29.01 -11.19
N PHE A 20 4.08 28.23 -10.82
CA PHE A 20 3.50 28.25 -9.48
C PHE A 20 4.55 27.86 -8.42
N VAL A 21 5.30 26.80 -8.61
CA VAL A 21 6.37 26.36 -7.70
C VAL A 21 7.41 27.48 -7.50
N GLN A 22 7.84 28.12 -8.61
CA GLN A 22 8.81 29.21 -8.55
C GLN A 22 8.30 30.43 -7.79
N LYS A 23 7.01 30.75 -7.91
CA LYS A 23 6.42 31.94 -7.33
C LYS A 23 5.91 31.72 -5.90
N GLU A 24 5.29 30.59 -5.62
CA GLU A 24 4.51 30.38 -4.39
C GLU A 24 5.15 29.37 -3.42
N ILE A 25 6.17 28.61 -3.83
CA ILE A 25 6.82 27.62 -2.96
C ILE A 25 8.28 27.99 -2.68
N LEU A 26 9.10 28.19 -3.71
CA LEU A 26 10.54 28.41 -3.53
C LEU A 26 10.87 29.61 -2.62
N PRO A 27 10.18 30.77 -2.69
CA PRO A 27 10.49 31.90 -1.83
C PRO A 27 10.20 31.65 -0.34
N TYR A 28 9.30 30.74 -0.01
CA TYR A 28 8.81 30.51 1.35
C TYR A 28 9.25 29.18 1.95
N GLY A 29 9.78 28.27 1.13
CA GLY A 29 10.09 26.90 1.55
C GLY A 29 11.04 26.82 2.75
N ASN A 30 12.12 27.62 2.79
CA ASN A 30 13.05 27.66 3.93
C ASN A 30 12.38 28.17 5.21
N GLN A 31 11.44 29.11 5.11
CA GLN A 31 10.67 29.57 6.25
C GLN A 31 9.80 28.42 6.81
N TRP A 32 9.11 27.68 5.93
CA TRP A 32 8.27 26.54 6.34
C TRP A 32 9.08 25.39 6.94
N GLU A 33 10.29 25.14 6.43
CA GLU A 33 11.23 24.19 7.05
C GLU A 33 11.61 24.59 8.48
N THR A 34 11.86 25.89 8.71
CA THR A 34 12.22 26.43 10.03
C THR A 34 11.02 26.44 10.99
N GLU A 35 9.84 26.78 10.50
CA GLU A 35 8.60 26.84 11.28
C GLU A 35 7.96 25.46 11.51
N GLU A 36 8.50 24.42 10.88
CA GLU A 36 8.00 23.03 10.90
C GLU A 36 6.51 22.94 10.51
N LYS A 37 6.06 23.77 9.58
CA LYS A 37 4.68 23.80 9.06
C LYS A 37 4.58 24.52 7.73
N ILE A 38 3.67 24.06 6.89
CA ILE A 38 3.25 24.72 5.65
C ILE A 38 2.21 25.82 5.93
N SER A 39 2.17 26.84 5.09
CA SER A 39 1.12 27.86 5.19
C SER A 39 -0.23 27.38 4.69
N ARG A 40 -1.31 27.74 5.37
CA ARG A 40 -2.69 27.55 4.91
C ARG A 40 -2.96 28.23 3.57
N ASP A 41 -2.37 29.40 3.38
CA ASP A 41 -2.48 30.18 2.15
C ASP A 41 -2.02 29.40 0.91
N LEU A 42 -1.05 28.50 1.05
CA LEU A 42 -0.62 27.65 -0.05
C LEU A 42 -1.75 26.74 -0.56
N PHE A 43 -2.55 26.14 0.33
CA PHE A 43 -3.67 25.29 -0.09
C PHE A 43 -4.75 26.10 -0.82
N LEU A 44 -5.06 27.32 -0.35
CA LEU A 44 -5.98 28.22 -1.05
C LEU A 44 -5.49 28.53 -2.46
N LYS A 45 -4.21 28.91 -2.61
CA LYS A 45 -3.61 29.19 -3.92
C LYS A 45 -3.58 27.98 -4.83
N LEU A 46 -3.31 26.77 -4.31
CA LEU A 46 -3.38 25.53 -5.07
C LEU A 46 -4.80 25.24 -5.54
N GLY A 47 -5.81 25.49 -4.69
CA GLY A 47 -7.22 25.37 -5.04
C GLY A 47 -7.63 26.37 -6.13
N GLU A 48 -7.25 27.65 -6.00
CA GLU A 48 -7.51 28.70 -7.00
C GLU A 48 -6.92 28.35 -8.39
N GLN A 49 -5.80 27.63 -8.44
CA GLN A 49 -5.20 27.15 -9.68
C GLN A 49 -5.83 25.84 -10.19
N GLY A 50 -6.77 25.25 -9.46
CA GLY A 50 -7.37 23.95 -9.78
C GLY A 50 -6.48 22.74 -9.55
N PHE A 51 -5.30 22.92 -8.94
CA PHE A 51 -4.31 21.83 -8.77
C PHE A 51 -4.77 20.77 -7.76
N LEU A 52 -5.61 21.11 -6.79
CA LEU A 52 -6.16 20.15 -5.82
C LEU A 52 -7.34 19.32 -6.36
N GLY A 53 -7.88 19.68 -7.54
CA GLY A 53 -9.02 19.01 -8.15
C GLY A 53 -8.72 18.16 -9.38
N ILE A 54 -7.43 17.97 -9.75
CA ILE A 54 -7.02 17.33 -11.01
C ILE A 54 -7.68 15.97 -11.25
N ASN A 55 -7.72 15.13 -10.23
CA ASN A 55 -8.23 13.75 -10.31
C ASN A 55 -9.70 13.61 -9.84
N HIS A 56 -10.33 14.67 -9.36
CA HIS A 56 -11.67 14.63 -8.79
C HIS A 56 -12.76 15.03 -9.81
N GLU A 57 -13.99 14.61 -9.53
CA GLU A 57 -15.15 14.85 -10.40
C GLU A 57 -15.50 16.33 -10.52
N GLU A 58 -15.93 16.75 -11.72
CA GLU A 58 -16.35 18.11 -12.04
C GLU A 58 -17.54 18.57 -11.16
N ALA A 59 -18.44 17.64 -10.80
CA ALA A 59 -19.58 17.92 -9.92
C ALA A 59 -19.17 18.52 -8.58
N TYR A 60 -17.94 18.27 -8.12
CA TYR A 60 -17.41 18.79 -6.84
C TYR A 60 -16.31 19.83 -7.02
N GLY A 61 -16.11 20.34 -8.24
CA GLY A 61 -15.11 21.37 -8.55
C GLY A 61 -13.76 20.82 -9.05
N GLY A 62 -13.67 19.52 -9.33
CA GLY A 62 -12.51 18.91 -9.97
C GLY A 62 -12.51 19.05 -11.48
N THR A 63 -11.50 18.50 -12.14
CA THR A 63 -11.37 18.50 -13.62
C THR A 63 -11.42 17.10 -14.22
N LYS A 64 -11.39 16.05 -13.40
CA LYS A 64 -11.38 14.61 -13.80
C LYS A 64 -10.39 14.34 -14.93
N SER A 65 -9.22 14.98 -14.86
CA SER A 65 -8.13 14.84 -15.84
C SER A 65 -7.53 13.44 -15.78
N ASP A 66 -6.85 13.04 -16.85
CA ASP A 66 -6.14 11.78 -16.87
C ASP A 66 -4.95 11.77 -15.89
N ILE A 67 -4.40 10.58 -15.61
CA ILE A 67 -3.35 10.40 -14.59
C ILE A 67 -2.04 11.10 -14.96
N PHE A 68 -1.79 11.42 -16.25
CA PHE A 68 -0.56 12.08 -16.66
C PHE A 68 -0.53 13.56 -16.30
N TYR A 69 -1.70 14.20 -16.07
CA TYR A 69 -1.75 15.50 -15.39
C TYR A 69 -1.28 15.38 -13.94
N THR A 70 -1.64 14.31 -13.23
CA THR A 70 -1.10 14.02 -11.88
C THR A 70 0.42 13.80 -11.94
N CYS A 71 0.93 13.07 -12.93
CA CYS A 71 2.38 12.91 -13.13
C CYS A 71 3.07 14.26 -13.33
N ALA A 72 2.58 15.07 -14.27
CA ALA A 72 3.13 16.40 -14.56
C ALA A 72 3.13 17.30 -13.32
N TYR A 73 2.03 17.28 -12.55
CA TYR A 73 1.89 18.06 -11.32
C TYR A 73 2.88 17.65 -10.24
N LEU A 74 2.92 16.38 -9.89
CA LEU A 74 3.74 15.89 -8.79
C LEU A 74 5.24 15.94 -9.11
N GLU A 75 5.62 15.71 -10.35
CA GLU A 75 7.02 15.84 -10.77
C GLU A 75 7.51 17.29 -10.61
N GLU A 76 6.74 18.28 -11.07
CA GLU A 76 7.14 19.69 -10.93
C GLU A 76 7.06 20.16 -9.46
N LEU A 77 6.08 19.67 -8.69
CA LEU A 77 6.00 19.94 -7.25
C LEU A 77 7.26 19.40 -6.53
N ALA A 78 7.70 18.18 -6.87
CA ALA A 78 8.89 17.57 -6.27
C ALA A 78 10.19 18.29 -6.64
N LYS A 79 10.25 18.96 -7.80
CA LYS A 79 11.39 19.82 -8.20
C LYS A 79 11.55 21.07 -7.32
N SER A 80 10.58 21.36 -6.45
CA SER A 80 10.76 22.38 -5.41
C SER A 80 11.88 22.05 -4.41
N SER A 81 12.27 20.76 -4.29
CA SER A 81 13.20 20.25 -3.27
C SER A 81 12.70 20.39 -1.83
N TYR A 82 11.39 20.65 -1.61
CA TYR A 82 10.74 20.67 -0.31
C TYR A 82 9.79 19.49 -0.19
N ALA A 83 10.33 18.32 0.17
CA ALA A 83 9.56 17.09 0.19
C ALA A 83 8.46 17.08 1.27
N GLY A 84 8.58 17.88 2.33
CA GLY A 84 7.52 18.10 3.30
C GLY A 84 6.28 18.75 2.66
N VAL A 85 6.46 19.76 1.79
CA VAL A 85 5.36 20.37 1.02
C VAL A 85 4.69 19.32 0.13
N CYS A 86 5.50 18.53 -0.59
CA CYS A 86 4.98 17.44 -1.43
C CYS A 86 4.17 16.43 -0.63
N ALA A 87 4.64 16.05 0.57
CA ALA A 87 3.95 15.12 1.44
C ALA A 87 2.61 15.69 1.94
N ALA A 88 2.60 16.95 2.43
CA ALA A 88 1.39 17.59 2.92
C ALA A 88 0.29 17.68 1.84
N VAL A 89 0.66 18.12 0.64
CA VAL A 89 -0.26 18.25 -0.50
C VAL A 89 -0.73 16.87 -0.99
N SER A 90 0.18 15.91 -1.10
CA SER A 90 -0.17 14.56 -1.60
C SER A 90 -1.08 13.81 -0.65
N VAL A 91 -0.83 13.88 0.67
CA VAL A 91 -1.71 13.24 1.67
C VAL A 91 -3.10 13.86 1.64
N HIS A 92 -3.19 15.17 1.52
CA HIS A 92 -4.47 15.86 1.37
C HIS A 92 -5.22 15.37 0.12
N GLN A 93 -4.60 15.45 -1.06
CA GLN A 93 -5.27 15.28 -2.36
C GLN A 93 -5.47 13.81 -2.75
N TYR A 94 -4.46 12.96 -2.59
CA TYR A 94 -4.46 11.60 -3.12
C TYR A 94 -4.73 10.52 -2.07
N MET A 95 -4.81 10.89 -0.80
CA MET A 95 -5.05 9.96 0.31
C MET A 95 -6.34 10.32 1.04
N ALA A 96 -6.36 11.43 1.80
CA ALA A 96 -7.52 11.80 2.61
C ALA A 96 -8.79 12.08 1.79
N THR A 97 -8.70 12.99 0.80
CA THR A 97 -9.86 13.36 -0.03
C THR A 97 -10.23 12.27 -1.02
N ASN A 98 -9.28 11.44 -1.45
CA ASN A 98 -9.54 10.34 -2.39
C ASN A 98 -10.54 9.32 -1.82
N HIS A 99 -10.44 8.96 -0.54
CA HIS A 99 -11.43 8.06 0.08
C HIS A 99 -12.83 8.64 0.08
N ILE A 100 -12.96 9.96 0.32
CA ILE A 100 -14.25 10.64 0.29
C ILE A 100 -14.77 10.73 -1.16
N ALA A 101 -13.89 11.02 -2.12
CA ALA A 101 -14.24 11.09 -3.54
C ALA A 101 -14.77 9.77 -4.07
N GLU A 102 -14.12 8.65 -3.75
CA GLU A 102 -14.44 7.32 -4.28
C GLU A 102 -15.66 6.68 -3.58
N ALA A 103 -15.76 6.79 -2.26
CA ALA A 103 -16.75 6.06 -1.47
C ALA A 103 -17.72 6.95 -0.67
N GLY A 104 -17.46 8.26 -0.55
CA GLY A 104 -18.29 9.17 0.24
C GLY A 104 -19.68 9.40 -0.38
N THR A 105 -20.68 9.62 0.47
CA THR A 105 -21.99 10.08 0.05
C THR A 105 -21.91 11.48 -0.57
N HIS A 106 -22.95 11.90 -1.30
CA HIS A 106 -23.03 13.24 -1.84
C HIS A 106 -22.85 14.31 -0.75
N GLU A 107 -23.45 14.10 0.42
CA GLU A 107 -23.33 15.02 1.55
C GLU A 107 -21.89 15.10 2.08
N LEU A 108 -21.20 13.98 2.24
CA LEU A 108 -19.79 13.98 2.64
C LEU A 108 -18.91 14.69 1.59
N LYS A 109 -19.17 14.47 0.31
CA LYS A 109 -18.44 15.14 -0.78
C LYS A 109 -18.67 16.66 -0.76
N GLU A 110 -19.89 17.12 -0.53
CA GLU A 110 -20.16 18.56 -0.39
C GLU A 110 -19.53 19.19 0.87
N ARG A 111 -19.53 18.47 2.01
CA ARG A 111 -18.99 18.98 3.28
C ARG A 111 -17.47 18.98 3.34
N PHE A 112 -16.82 18.03 2.70
CA PHE A 112 -15.39 17.80 2.85
C PHE A 112 -14.61 17.83 1.52
N LEU A 113 -15.07 17.18 0.45
CA LEU A 113 -14.33 17.11 -0.81
C LEU A 113 -14.31 18.46 -1.53
N ARG A 114 -15.48 19.09 -1.77
CA ARG A 114 -15.55 20.38 -2.45
C ARG A 114 -14.70 21.46 -1.78
N PRO A 115 -14.84 21.74 -0.46
CA PRO A 115 -13.98 22.74 0.18
C PRO A 115 -12.50 22.34 0.23
N SER A 116 -12.17 21.05 0.12
CA SER A 116 -10.81 20.58 0.01
C SER A 116 -10.21 20.87 -1.37
N ILE A 117 -10.96 20.66 -2.44
CA ILE A 117 -10.58 21.02 -3.81
C ILE A 117 -10.35 22.55 -3.93
N GLU A 118 -11.18 23.32 -3.24
CA GLU A 118 -11.02 24.79 -3.16
C GLU A 118 -9.87 25.23 -2.24
N GLY A 119 -9.20 24.32 -1.56
CA GLY A 119 -8.12 24.60 -0.61
C GLY A 119 -8.57 25.21 0.72
N LYS A 120 -9.88 25.30 0.97
CA LYS A 120 -10.48 25.85 2.18
C LYS A 120 -10.41 24.91 3.38
N LYS A 121 -10.43 23.61 3.15
CA LYS A 121 -10.22 22.56 4.16
C LYS A 121 -9.03 21.71 3.79
N VAL A 122 -8.23 21.32 4.78
CA VAL A 122 -7.12 20.38 4.64
C VAL A 122 -7.47 19.08 5.33
N GLY A 123 -7.37 17.96 4.60
CA GLY A 123 -7.63 16.62 5.10
C GLY A 123 -6.36 15.88 5.49
N ALA A 124 -6.50 14.98 6.45
CA ALA A 124 -5.53 13.97 6.82
C ALA A 124 -6.16 12.58 6.79
N ILE A 125 -5.33 11.52 6.67
CA ILE A 125 -5.77 10.14 6.84
C ILE A 125 -5.01 9.49 8.00
N ALA A 126 -5.73 8.79 8.87
CA ALA A 126 -5.19 8.20 10.09
C ALA A 126 -5.45 6.70 10.13
N ILE A 127 -4.42 5.92 9.78
CA ILE A 127 -4.46 4.45 9.76
C ILE A 127 -3.53 3.89 10.83
N THR A 128 -2.25 4.30 10.82
CA THR A 128 -1.19 3.78 11.68
C THR A 128 -1.44 4.06 13.16
N GLU A 129 -1.19 3.07 14.01
CA GLU A 129 -1.28 3.16 15.46
C GLU A 129 0.09 2.96 16.12
N PRO A 130 0.27 3.38 17.41
CA PRO A 130 1.52 3.15 18.12
C PRO A 130 1.98 1.68 18.18
N PHE A 131 1.06 0.75 18.02
CA PHE A 131 1.30 -0.69 18.12
C PHE A 131 1.43 -1.39 16.75
N GLY A 132 1.10 -0.74 15.64
CA GLY A 132 1.13 -1.36 14.32
C GLY A 132 1.00 -0.37 13.16
N GLY A 133 1.96 -0.44 12.23
CA GLY A 133 1.92 0.29 10.95
C GLY A 133 1.78 -0.66 9.77
N SER A 134 2.68 -1.64 9.65
CA SER A 134 2.65 -2.65 8.57
C SER A 134 1.47 -3.61 8.70
N ASP A 135 1.07 -3.94 9.92
CA ASP A 135 -0.09 -4.78 10.22
C ASP A 135 -1.34 -3.92 10.48
N VAL A 136 -1.97 -3.49 9.38
CA VAL A 136 -3.19 -2.66 9.43
C VAL A 136 -4.37 -3.40 10.10
N GLN A 137 -4.39 -4.73 10.03
CA GLN A 137 -5.50 -5.53 10.59
C GLN A 137 -5.51 -5.52 12.12
N SER A 138 -4.35 -5.34 12.75
CA SER A 138 -4.18 -5.36 14.21
C SER A 138 -4.59 -4.07 14.90
N MET A 139 -5.14 -3.08 14.17
CA MET A 139 -5.57 -1.81 14.76
C MET A 139 -6.51 -2.00 15.94
N ARG A 140 -6.44 -1.07 16.90
CA ARG A 140 -7.17 -1.10 18.17
C ARG A 140 -8.16 0.03 18.36
N THR A 141 -8.05 1.11 17.59
CA THR A 141 -9.02 2.21 17.61
C THR A 141 -10.40 1.66 17.27
N THR A 142 -11.38 1.95 18.12
CA THR A 142 -12.76 1.47 18.01
C THR A 142 -13.72 2.61 17.69
N ALA A 143 -14.83 2.28 17.04
CA ALA A 143 -15.97 3.16 16.84
C ALA A 143 -17.24 2.36 17.19
N VAL A 144 -17.76 2.58 18.38
CA VAL A 144 -18.96 1.88 18.88
C VAL A 144 -20.19 2.71 18.54
N ARG A 145 -21.17 2.09 17.89
CA ARG A 145 -22.41 2.77 17.53
C ARG A 145 -23.30 3.01 18.77
N ASP A 146 -23.71 4.26 18.97
CA ASP A 146 -24.62 4.70 20.01
C ASP A 146 -25.74 5.55 19.36
N GLY A 147 -26.85 4.90 19.02
CA GLY A 147 -27.96 5.51 18.30
C GLY A 147 -27.57 6.03 16.91
N ASP A 148 -27.64 7.34 16.73
CA ASP A 148 -27.29 8.07 15.51
C ASP A 148 -25.83 8.55 15.46
N HIS A 149 -24.99 8.08 16.38
CA HIS A 149 -23.59 8.46 16.47
C HIS A 149 -22.67 7.23 16.62
N TYR A 150 -21.37 7.42 16.32
CA TYR A 150 -20.28 6.56 16.74
C TYR A 150 -19.52 7.24 17.89
N ILE A 151 -19.15 6.45 18.89
CA ILE A 151 -18.22 6.85 19.97
C ILE A 151 -16.86 6.25 19.64
N ILE A 152 -15.88 7.12 19.34
CA ILE A 152 -14.56 6.71 18.89
C ILE A 152 -13.56 6.83 20.03
N ASN A 153 -12.80 5.74 20.27
CA ASN A 153 -11.75 5.64 21.27
C ASN A 153 -10.49 5.01 20.65
N GLY A 154 -9.31 5.60 20.94
CA GLY A 154 -8.03 5.09 20.47
C GLY A 154 -7.01 6.18 20.18
N SER A 155 -5.95 5.80 19.48
CA SER A 155 -4.88 6.71 19.09
C SER A 155 -4.30 6.35 17.72
N LYS A 156 -3.80 7.37 17.02
CA LYS A 156 -3.12 7.24 15.72
C LYS A 156 -1.80 7.99 15.76
N THR A 157 -0.78 7.48 15.07
CA THR A 157 0.55 8.08 15.09
C THR A 157 1.13 8.22 13.69
N PHE A 158 2.10 9.10 13.52
CA PHE A 158 2.76 9.43 12.25
C PHE A 158 1.82 9.97 11.17
N ILE A 159 0.81 10.76 11.57
CA ILE A 159 -0.22 11.25 10.67
C ILE A 159 0.22 12.58 10.08
N THR A 160 0.56 12.58 8.78
CA THR A 160 0.84 13.79 8.02
C THR A 160 -0.40 14.67 7.94
N ASN A 161 -0.23 15.98 8.10
CA ASN A 161 -1.29 16.99 8.32
C ASN A 161 -2.10 16.76 9.62
N GLY A 162 -1.75 15.81 10.46
CA GLY A 162 -2.56 15.41 11.62
C GLY A 162 -2.72 16.47 12.69
N HIS A 163 -1.76 17.39 12.80
CA HIS A 163 -1.86 18.53 13.72
C HIS A 163 -2.49 19.77 13.05
N PHE A 164 -2.40 19.84 11.74
CA PHE A 164 -2.77 21.01 10.92
C PHE A 164 -4.14 20.89 10.24
N CYS A 165 -4.67 19.66 10.02
CA CYS A 165 -5.88 19.39 9.25
C CYS A 165 -7.17 20.00 9.85
N ASP A 166 -8.18 20.20 9.00
CA ASP A 166 -9.54 20.56 9.40
C ASP A 166 -10.41 19.33 9.67
N PHE A 167 -10.07 18.22 9.03
CA PHE A 167 -10.71 16.93 9.27
C PHE A 167 -9.71 15.78 9.05
N VAL A 168 -10.01 14.65 9.65
CA VAL A 168 -9.23 13.43 9.47
C VAL A 168 -10.15 12.27 9.12
N VAL A 169 -9.77 11.48 8.10
CA VAL A 169 -10.39 10.19 7.81
C VAL A 169 -9.72 9.14 8.67
N VAL A 170 -10.44 8.57 9.62
CA VAL A 170 -9.88 7.63 10.62
C VAL A 170 -10.31 6.22 10.31
N ALA A 171 -9.35 5.30 10.21
CA ALA A 171 -9.61 3.88 10.18
C ALA A 171 -9.84 3.36 11.61
N CYS A 172 -10.98 2.71 11.87
CA CYS A 172 -11.33 2.18 13.18
C CYS A 172 -12.18 0.91 13.06
N LYS A 173 -12.21 0.12 14.14
CA LYS A 173 -13.06 -1.08 14.24
C LYS A 173 -14.46 -0.69 14.67
N THR A 174 -15.43 -0.89 13.79
CA THR A 174 -16.87 -0.84 14.10
C THR A 174 -17.39 -2.20 14.59
N ASP A 175 -16.70 -3.31 14.22
CA ASP A 175 -16.90 -4.63 14.77
C ASP A 175 -15.53 -5.27 15.11
N ALA A 176 -15.26 -5.45 16.41
CA ALA A 176 -14.00 -6.02 16.90
C ALA A 176 -13.84 -7.52 16.55
N ASN A 177 -14.94 -8.24 16.27
CA ASN A 177 -14.94 -9.68 16.05
C ASN A 177 -14.91 -10.06 14.56
N ALA A 178 -15.19 -9.12 13.67
CA ALA A 178 -15.26 -9.38 12.21
C ALA A 178 -13.91 -9.31 11.47
N GLY A 179 -12.78 -9.21 12.19
CA GLY A 179 -11.45 -9.12 11.58
C GLY A 179 -11.32 -7.93 10.62
N ILE A 180 -10.90 -8.18 9.38
CA ILE A 180 -10.78 -7.13 8.35
C ILE A 180 -12.14 -6.56 7.91
N ASN A 181 -13.22 -7.34 8.02
CA ASN A 181 -14.58 -6.91 7.70
C ASN A 181 -15.22 -6.05 8.80
N GLY A 182 -14.54 -5.85 9.93
CA GLY A 182 -14.96 -4.95 10.99
C GLY A 182 -14.31 -3.57 10.95
N ILE A 183 -13.46 -3.28 9.95
CA ILE A 183 -12.77 -2.00 9.81
C ILE A 183 -13.60 -1.06 8.94
N SER A 184 -13.81 0.17 9.42
CA SER A 184 -14.52 1.24 8.72
C SER A 184 -13.68 2.50 8.66
N LEU A 185 -14.02 3.41 7.74
CA LEU A 185 -13.44 4.75 7.66
C LEU A 185 -14.48 5.76 8.11
N ILE A 186 -14.11 6.65 9.03
CA ILE A 186 -15.02 7.67 9.58
C ILE A 186 -14.33 9.03 9.54
N VAL A 187 -15.04 10.07 9.08
CA VAL A 187 -14.53 11.45 9.07
C VAL A 187 -14.77 12.10 10.43
N ILE A 188 -13.71 12.65 11.01
CA ILE A 188 -13.76 13.41 12.27
C ILE A 188 -13.29 14.84 11.99
N GLU A 189 -14.10 15.83 12.33
CA GLU A 189 -13.72 17.24 12.18
C GLU A 189 -12.83 17.70 13.33
N ARG A 190 -11.90 18.59 13.03
CA ARG A 190 -11.07 19.26 14.04
C ARG A 190 -11.96 20.05 14.99
N GLY A 191 -11.65 20.00 16.27
CA GLY A 191 -12.45 20.66 17.30
C GLY A 191 -13.60 19.82 17.86
N THR A 192 -13.84 18.62 17.34
CA THR A 192 -14.78 17.66 17.96
C THR A 192 -14.29 17.35 19.39
N PRO A 193 -15.15 17.48 20.43
CA PRO A 193 -14.78 17.17 21.79
C PRO A 193 -14.17 15.78 21.94
N GLY A 194 -13.07 15.67 22.71
CA GLY A 194 -12.33 14.42 22.87
C GLY A 194 -11.27 14.15 21.81
N PHE A 195 -11.25 14.90 20.69
CA PHE A 195 -10.18 14.81 19.69
C PHE A 195 -9.04 15.77 20.02
N SER A 196 -7.85 15.24 20.22
CA SER A 196 -6.62 16.01 20.43
C SER A 196 -5.48 15.54 19.53
N SER A 197 -4.48 16.39 19.37
CA SER A 197 -3.30 16.07 18.56
C SER A 197 -2.05 16.73 19.11
N THR A 198 -0.91 16.02 18.96
CA THR A 198 0.43 16.50 19.31
C THR A 198 1.33 16.41 18.09
N GLN A 199 2.10 17.46 17.80
CA GLN A 199 3.08 17.46 16.72
C GLN A 199 4.30 16.63 17.10
N LEU A 200 4.76 15.77 16.18
CA LEU A 200 5.94 14.93 16.33
C LEU A 200 7.14 15.57 15.62
N LYS A 201 8.33 15.50 16.23
CA LYS A 201 9.60 15.91 15.62
C LYS A 201 10.15 14.81 14.72
N LYS A 202 10.71 15.19 13.58
CA LYS A 202 11.17 14.28 12.52
C LYS A 202 12.59 14.60 12.09
N ILE A 203 13.23 13.64 11.40
CA ILE A 203 14.55 13.83 10.78
C ILE A 203 14.46 14.75 9.55
N GLY A 204 13.39 14.63 8.76
CA GLY A 204 13.14 15.38 7.54
C GLY A 204 11.67 15.70 7.36
N TRP A 205 11.29 16.23 6.17
CA TRP A 205 9.95 16.74 5.87
C TRP A 205 9.51 17.82 6.86
N HIS A 206 10.44 18.70 7.24
CA HIS A 206 10.16 19.71 8.28
C HIS A 206 9.05 20.67 7.86
N SER A 207 8.95 21.02 6.57
CA SER A 207 7.89 21.89 6.04
C SER A 207 6.47 21.29 6.11
N SER A 208 6.29 20.06 6.58
CA SER A 208 4.97 19.51 6.93
C SER A 208 4.91 19.11 8.39
N ASP A 209 3.73 19.16 9.01
CA ASP A 209 3.53 18.55 10.33
C ASP A 209 3.34 17.03 10.22
N THR A 210 3.59 16.36 11.30
CA THR A 210 3.21 14.96 11.51
C THR A 210 2.68 14.84 12.92
N GLY A 211 1.44 14.37 13.07
CA GLY A 211 0.74 14.34 14.34
C GLY A 211 0.64 12.94 14.94
N GLU A 212 0.61 12.92 16.27
CA GLU A 212 -0.03 11.87 17.05
C GLU A 212 -1.43 12.36 17.41
N LEU A 213 -2.44 11.51 17.18
CA LEU A 213 -3.86 11.82 17.41
C LEU A 213 -4.40 10.94 18.53
N ALA A 214 -5.18 11.54 19.41
CA ALA A 214 -5.87 10.81 20.49
C ALA A 214 -7.38 11.09 20.41
N PHE A 215 -8.15 10.03 20.61
CA PHE A 215 -9.60 10.02 20.60
C PHE A 215 -10.09 9.47 21.94
N ASP A 216 -10.75 10.31 22.71
CA ASP A 216 -11.34 9.96 24.02
C ASP A 216 -12.83 10.27 23.98
N ASN A 217 -13.65 9.23 23.80
CA ASN A 217 -15.09 9.31 23.65
C ASN A 217 -15.56 10.34 22.61
N VAL A 218 -14.85 10.40 21.47
CA VAL A 218 -15.17 11.31 20.38
C VAL A 218 -16.49 10.90 19.73
N LYS A 219 -17.49 11.78 19.82
CA LYS A 219 -18.82 11.53 19.29
C LYS A 219 -18.97 12.13 17.90
N VAL A 220 -19.27 11.29 16.91
CA VAL A 220 -19.48 11.70 15.50
C VAL A 220 -20.76 11.12 14.94
N PRO A 221 -21.49 11.85 14.06
CA PRO A 221 -22.69 11.35 13.41
C PRO A 221 -22.41 10.09 12.57
N VAL A 222 -23.39 9.18 12.47
CA VAL A 222 -23.25 7.95 11.65
C VAL A 222 -23.07 8.27 10.17
N GLU A 223 -23.53 9.41 9.69
CA GLU A 223 -23.38 9.90 8.33
C GLU A 223 -21.93 10.24 7.97
N ASN A 224 -21.04 10.36 8.96
CA ASN A 224 -19.61 10.60 8.73
C ASN A 224 -18.84 9.33 8.31
N ILE A 225 -19.51 8.19 8.16
CA ILE A 225 -18.90 6.97 7.62
C ILE A 225 -18.61 7.15 6.12
N VAL A 226 -17.42 6.75 5.70
CA VAL A 226 -17.00 6.77 4.29
C VAL A 226 -17.34 5.43 3.65
N GLY A 227 -18.31 5.43 2.77
CA GLY A 227 -18.79 4.22 2.11
C GLY A 227 -19.63 3.33 3.02
N LYS A 228 -19.44 2.03 2.92
CA LYS A 228 -20.18 1.02 3.71
C LYS A 228 -19.41 0.64 4.98
N GLU A 229 -20.12 0.48 6.08
CA GLU A 229 -19.56 -0.05 7.33
C GLU A 229 -18.92 -1.43 7.11
N GLY A 230 -17.74 -1.66 7.69
CA GLY A 230 -16.98 -2.89 7.54
C GLY A 230 -16.20 -3.02 6.23
N MET A 231 -16.24 -2.01 5.34
CA MET A 231 -15.50 -2.03 4.07
C MET A 231 -14.20 -1.21 4.08
N GLY A 232 -13.88 -0.56 5.19
CA GLY A 232 -12.74 0.35 5.29
C GLY A 232 -11.39 -0.28 4.95
N PHE A 233 -11.16 -1.53 5.35
CA PHE A 233 -9.93 -2.25 5.00
C PHE A 233 -9.74 -2.36 3.48
N PHE A 234 -10.78 -2.68 2.77
CA PHE A 234 -10.74 -2.86 1.32
C PHE A 234 -10.51 -1.52 0.61
N TYR A 235 -11.18 -0.45 1.05
CA TYR A 235 -10.96 0.90 0.52
C TYR A 235 -9.51 1.37 0.71
N ILE A 236 -8.91 1.09 1.88
CA ILE A 236 -7.51 1.38 2.17
C ILE A 236 -6.59 0.60 1.21
N MET A 237 -6.83 -0.71 1.03
CA MET A 237 -5.99 -1.55 0.17
C MET A 237 -6.04 -1.11 -1.31
N GLU A 238 -7.18 -0.65 -1.79
CA GLU A 238 -7.31 -0.13 -3.15
C GLU A 238 -6.64 1.23 -3.30
N SER A 239 -6.87 2.17 -2.36
CA SER A 239 -6.24 3.49 -2.36
C SER A 239 -4.71 3.42 -2.32
N PHE A 240 -4.15 2.44 -1.60
CA PHE A 240 -2.70 2.25 -1.54
C PHE A 240 -2.03 2.09 -2.91
N GLN A 241 -2.76 1.71 -3.97
CA GLN A 241 -2.16 1.60 -5.30
C GLN A 241 -1.80 2.99 -5.85
N ILE A 242 -2.71 3.95 -5.73
CA ILE A 242 -2.46 5.34 -6.12
C ILE A 242 -1.40 5.98 -5.21
N GLU A 243 -1.45 5.74 -3.90
CA GLU A 243 -0.47 6.27 -2.94
C GLU A 243 0.96 5.81 -3.27
N ARG A 244 1.13 4.55 -3.69
CA ARG A 244 2.42 3.99 -4.14
C ARG A 244 2.92 4.65 -5.42
N LEU A 245 2.02 4.92 -6.38
CA LEU A 245 2.36 5.63 -7.61
C LEU A 245 2.75 7.07 -7.33
N VAL A 246 2.04 7.77 -6.45
CA VAL A 246 2.39 9.13 -5.98
C VAL A 246 3.82 9.16 -5.45
N ALA A 247 4.21 8.19 -4.61
CA ALA A 247 5.59 8.10 -4.10
C ALA A 247 6.62 7.89 -5.24
N GLY A 248 6.28 7.10 -6.25
CA GLY A 248 7.12 6.89 -7.43
C GLY A 248 7.28 8.14 -8.28
N ILE A 249 6.17 8.85 -8.54
CA ILE A 249 6.14 10.08 -9.35
C ILE A 249 6.95 11.20 -8.65
N LEU A 250 6.76 11.39 -7.34
CA LEU A 250 7.56 12.33 -6.56
C LEU A 250 9.05 11.98 -6.60
N GLY A 251 9.38 10.68 -6.59
CA GLY A 251 10.75 10.19 -6.73
C GLY A 251 11.38 10.55 -8.08
N ILE A 252 10.60 10.63 -9.17
CA ILE A 252 11.09 11.09 -10.47
C ILE A 252 11.50 12.56 -10.38
N GLY A 253 10.58 13.45 -10.02
CA GLY A 253 10.84 14.90 -9.97
C GLY A 253 11.96 15.26 -9.00
N GLY A 254 11.94 14.68 -7.78
CA GLY A 254 13.00 14.89 -6.78
C GLY A 254 14.36 14.35 -7.23
N GLY A 255 14.38 13.19 -7.89
CA GLY A 255 15.59 12.61 -8.46
C GLY A 255 16.18 13.46 -9.59
N GLU A 256 15.35 13.91 -10.54
CA GLU A 256 15.76 14.82 -11.62
C GLU A 256 16.38 16.10 -11.05
N GLN A 257 15.71 16.76 -10.12
CA GLN A 257 16.18 17.98 -9.50
C GLN A 257 17.51 17.79 -8.77
N CYS A 258 17.64 16.72 -7.99
CA CYS A 258 18.88 16.40 -7.28
C CYS A 258 20.07 16.19 -8.23
N LEU A 259 19.86 15.46 -9.34
CA LEU A 259 20.88 15.24 -10.35
C LEU A 259 21.25 16.53 -11.10
N GLU A 260 20.27 17.37 -11.46
CA GLU A 260 20.50 18.65 -12.12
C GLU A 260 21.31 19.62 -11.24
N GLU A 261 20.94 19.76 -9.97
CA GLU A 261 21.68 20.59 -9.01
C GLU A 261 23.12 20.08 -8.80
N THR A 262 23.29 18.76 -8.70
CA THR A 262 24.60 18.14 -8.57
C THR A 262 25.45 18.36 -9.83
N LEU A 263 24.88 18.22 -11.02
CA LEU A 263 25.59 18.50 -12.28
C LEU A 263 26.01 19.96 -12.37
N LYS A 264 25.15 20.90 -11.94
CA LYS A 264 25.49 22.33 -11.85
C LYS A 264 26.69 22.54 -10.92
N TYR A 265 26.64 22.00 -9.71
CA TYR A 265 27.75 22.06 -8.75
C TYR A 265 29.04 21.47 -9.34
N MET A 266 28.98 20.31 -10.00
CA MET A 266 30.13 19.68 -10.62
C MET A 266 30.74 20.50 -11.79
N ASN A 267 29.95 21.37 -12.43
CA ASN A 267 30.39 22.30 -13.44
C ASN A 267 31.13 23.53 -12.86
N GLU A 268 30.78 23.92 -11.65
CA GLU A 268 31.32 25.11 -10.97
C GLU A 268 32.53 24.77 -10.08
N ARG A 269 32.47 23.64 -9.38
CA ARG A 269 33.49 23.22 -8.42
C ARG A 269 34.76 22.72 -9.10
N GLU A 270 35.89 23.26 -8.69
CA GLU A 270 37.23 22.83 -9.13
C GLU A 270 38.00 22.14 -8.01
N ALA A 271 38.77 21.12 -8.38
CA ALA A 271 39.74 20.42 -7.57
C ALA A 271 40.89 19.92 -8.47
N PHE A 272 42.10 19.91 -7.96
CA PHE A 272 43.28 19.48 -8.70
C PHE A 272 43.43 20.18 -10.07
N GLY A 273 43.13 21.49 -10.12
CA GLY A 273 43.26 22.33 -11.29
C GLY A 273 42.23 22.11 -12.41
N ARG A 274 41.11 21.45 -12.13
CA ARG A 274 40.03 21.22 -13.10
C ARG A 274 38.68 21.04 -12.44
N GLN A 275 37.62 21.30 -13.20
CA GLN A 275 36.25 21.07 -12.75
C GLN A 275 36.04 19.59 -12.37
N ILE A 276 35.31 19.34 -11.25
CA ILE A 276 35.14 17.96 -10.75
C ILE A 276 34.36 17.07 -11.74
N LYS A 277 33.51 17.64 -12.60
CA LYS A 277 32.83 16.89 -13.69
C LYS A 277 33.79 16.21 -14.66
N LYS A 278 35.08 16.55 -14.70
CA LYS A 278 36.08 15.96 -15.57
C LYS A 278 36.73 14.70 -14.98
N PHE A 279 36.44 14.36 -13.71
CA PHE A 279 36.91 13.12 -13.13
C PHE A 279 36.04 11.94 -13.58
N GLN A 280 36.67 10.92 -14.15
CA GLN A 280 35.99 9.78 -14.78
C GLN A 280 35.03 9.07 -13.80
N VAL A 281 35.45 8.85 -12.56
CA VAL A 281 34.64 8.18 -11.54
C VAL A 281 33.31 8.92 -11.27
N LEU A 282 33.32 10.25 -11.19
CA LEU A 282 32.10 11.03 -10.96
C LEU A 282 31.19 11.03 -12.19
N ARG A 283 31.79 11.08 -13.39
CA ARG A 283 31.04 10.98 -14.66
C ARG A 283 30.30 9.66 -14.80
N HIS A 284 30.97 8.56 -14.46
CA HIS A 284 30.37 7.23 -14.54
C HIS A 284 29.23 7.08 -13.52
N GLU A 285 29.42 7.55 -12.30
CA GLU A 285 28.39 7.54 -11.26
C GLU A 285 27.15 8.35 -11.71
N MET A 286 27.34 9.57 -12.22
CA MET A 286 26.23 10.40 -12.74
C MET A 286 25.45 9.70 -13.85
N VAL A 287 26.13 9.12 -14.82
CA VAL A 287 25.49 8.40 -15.94
C VAL A 287 24.71 7.18 -15.43
N GLN A 288 25.27 6.46 -14.46
CA GLN A 288 24.59 5.33 -13.83
C GLN A 288 23.28 5.78 -13.15
N LEU A 289 23.33 6.85 -12.35
CA LEU A 289 22.14 7.38 -11.65
C LEU A 289 21.07 7.88 -12.64
N TYR A 290 21.46 8.58 -13.70
CA TYR A 290 20.53 9.01 -14.76
C TYR A 290 19.89 7.80 -15.47
N THR A 291 20.67 6.76 -15.75
CA THR A 291 20.15 5.54 -16.41
C THR A 291 19.14 4.82 -15.52
N GLU A 292 19.44 4.67 -14.23
CA GLU A 292 18.53 4.03 -13.28
C GLU A 292 17.26 4.86 -13.06
N LEU A 293 17.39 6.20 -13.00
CA LEU A 293 16.22 7.08 -12.89
C LEU A 293 15.32 6.98 -14.11
N GLU A 294 15.89 6.96 -15.31
CA GLU A 294 15.12 6.79 -16.54
C GLU A 294 14.39 5.44 -16.58
N ALA A 295 15.04 4.35 -16.16
CA ALA A 295 14.39 3.04 -16.05
C ALA A 295 13.21 3.06 -15.07
N GLY A 296 13.39 3.66 -13.89
CA GLY A 296 12.33 3.84 -12.89
C GLY A 296 11.19 4.73 -13.39
N LYS A 297 11.50 5.77 -14.15
CA LYS A 297 10.54 6.66 -14.79
C LYS A 297 9.65 5.91 -15.77
N GLN A 298 10.23 5.11 -16.67
CA GLN A 298 9.45 4.29 -17.61
C GLN A 298 8.58 3.26 -16.91
N MET A 299 9.06 2.62 -15.85
CA MET A 299 8.28 1.69 -15.03
C MET A 299 7.10 2.41 -14.35
N THR A 300 7.30 3.62 -13.85
CA THR A 300 6.26 4.44 -13.20
C THR A 300 5.19 4.85 -14.20
N TYR A 301 5.57 5.34 -15.37
CA TYR A 301 4.60 5.75 -16.41
C TYR A 301 3.82 4.57 -16.97
N ASN A 302 4.45 3.40 -17.10
CA ASN A 302 3.71 2.19 -17.48
C ASN A 302 2.64 1.82 -16.44
N ALA A 303 2.97 1.90 -15.14
CA ALA A 303 2.00 1.64 -14.09
C ALA A 303 0.85 2.68 -14.08
N CYS A 304 1.15 3.95 -14.32
CA CYS A 304 0.15 5.00 -14.51
C CYS A 304 -0.73 4.73 -15.73
N TRP A 305 -0.14 4.27 -16.84
CA TRP A 305 -0.89 3.92 -18.05
C TRP A 305 -1.88 2.76 -17.80
N LEU A 306 -1.52 1.76 -17.00
CA LEU A 306 -2.44 0.69 -16.59
C LEU A 306 -3.62 1.26 -15.79
N VAL A 307 -3.37 2.17 -14.83
CA VAL A 307 -4.45 2.87 -14.09
C VAL A 307 -5.36 3.65 -15.04
N GLN A 308 -4.79 4.37 -16.01
CA GLN A 308 -5.55 5.11 -17.02
C GLN A 308 -6.50 4.20 -17.81
N ASN A 309 -6.12 2.96 -18.05
CA ASN A 309 -6.94 1.96 -18.73
C ASN A 309 -7.89 1.19 -17.79
N GLY A 310 -8.06 1.65 -16.56
CA GLY A 310 -9.01 1.09 -15.59
C GLY A 310 -8.52 -0.17 -14.86
N GLU A 311 -7.23 -0.52 -14.99
CA GLU A 311 -6.64 -1.64 -14.27
C GLU A 311 -6.24 -1.27 -12.84
N ILE A 312 -6.09 -2.28 -11.97
CA ILE A 312 -5.50 -2.14 -10.63
C ILE A 312 -4.11 -2.78 -10.66
N PRO A 313 -3.06 -2.01 -10.97
CA PRO A 313 -1.71 -2.55 -11.13
C PRO A 313 -1.01 -2.75 -9.77
N VAL A 314 -1.52 -3.65 -8.91
CA VAL A 314 -0.96 -3.90 -7.57
C VAL A 314 0.51 -4.32 -7.63
N LYS A 315 0.86 -5.15 -8.61
CA LYS A 315 2.23 -5.61 -8.84
C LYS A 315 3.11 -4.43 -9.27
N GLU A 316 2.70 -3.72 -10.31
CA GLU A 316 3.46 -2.63 -10.91
C GLU A 316 3.62 -1.45 -9.93
N SER A 317 2.54 -1.04 -9.24
CA SER A 317 2.60 0.03 -8.23
C SER A 317 3.48 -0.34 -7.03
N SER A 318 3.48 -1.61 -6.62
CA SER A 318 4.38 -2.11 -5.57
C SER A 318 5.85 -2.13 -6.03
N MET A 319 6.12 -2.51 -7.29
CA MET A 319 7.46 -2.43 -7.89
C MET A 319 7.95 -0.99 -7.99
N VAL A 320 7.08 -0.07 -8.46
CA VAL A 320 7.37 1.36 -8.54
C VAL A 320 7.76 1.91 -7.18
N LYS A 321 6.93 1.68 -6.17
CA LYS A 321 7.19 2.16 -4.81
C LYS A 321 8.50 1.60 -4.25
N LEU A 322 8.72 0.30 -4.38
CA LEU A 322 9.96 -0.34 -3.94
C LEU A 322 11.18 0.26 -4.62
N TYR A 323 11.19 0.25 -5.94
CA TYR A 323 12.36 0.66 -6.74
C TYR A 323 12.64 2.16 -6.60
N MET A 324 11.63 3.02 -6.80
CA MET A 324 11.82 4.47 -6.80
C MET A 324 12.23 5.03 -5.45
N THR A 325 11.72 4.48 -4.33
CA THR A 325 12.11 4.98 -3.00
C THR A 325 13.50 4.52 -2.58
N GLU A 326 13.93 3.32 -2.98
CA GLU A 326 15.31 2.87 -2.78
C GLU A 326 16.27 3.67 -3.68
N LEU A 327 15.89 3.92 -4.94
CA LEU A 327 16.68 4.72 -5.87
C LEU A 327 16.81 6.17 -5.43
N SER A 328 15.72 6.79 -4.91
CA SER A 328 15.79 8.16 -4.37
C SER A 328 16.82 8.27 -3.25
N ASN A 329 16.86 7.31 -2.32
CA ASN A 329 17.89 7.26 -1.28
C ASN A 329 19.30 7.11 -1.87
N LYS A 330 19.47 6.27 -2.89
CA LYS A 330 20.76 6.10 -3.58
C LYS A 330 21.20 7.39 -4.29
N ILE A 331 20.28 8.07 -4.99
CA ILE A 331 20.58 9.32 -5.70
C ILE A 331 21.07 10.38 -4.71
N VAL A 332 20.32 10.66 -3.65
CA VAL A 332 20.69 11.70 -2.70
C VAL A 332 21.99 11.40 -1.96
N ASP A 333 22.27 10.13 -1.62
CA ASP A 333 23.51 9.69 -1.02
C ASP A 333 24.72 9.96 -1.93
N LYS A 334 24.63 9.53 -3.19
CA LYS A 334 25.69 9.72 -4.18
C LYS A 334 25.90 11.18 -4.55
N CYS A 335 24.81 11.93 -4.71
CA CYS A 335 24.87 13.36 -4.98
C CYS A 335 25.50 14.13 -3.80
N LEU A 336 25.08 13.86 -2.55
CA LEU A 336 25.67 14.46 -1.37
C LEU A 336 27.19 14.20 -1.30
N GLN A 337 27.63 12.98 -1.59
CA GLN A 337 29.04 12.63 -1.66
C GLN A 337 29.81 13.49 -2.68
N MET A 338 29.18 13.83 -3.84
CA MET A 338 29.79 14.68 -4.87
C MET A 338 29.93 16.14 -4.44
N PHE A 339 29.10 16.62 -3.53
CA PHE A 339 29.25 17.95 -2.89
C PHE A 339 30.41 17.98 -1.87
N GLY A 340 30.86 16.82 -1.39
CA GLY A 340 31.89 16.73 -0.34
C GLY A 340 31.43 17.41 0.95
N GLY A 341 32.32 18.17 1.62
CA GLY A 341 32.00 18.85 2.88
C GLY A 341 30.81 19.81 2.77
N TYR A 342 30.60 20.44 1.63
CA TYR A 342 29.44 21.30 1.41
C TYR A 342 28.11 20.53 1.41
N GLY A 343 28.09 19.25 0.99
CA GLY A 343 26.90 18.41 1.07
C GLY A 343 26.43 18.13 2.50
N TYR A 344 27.30 18.31 3.50
CA TYR A 344 26.99 18.11 4.91
C TYR A 344 26.49 19.39 5.62
N MET A 345 26.44 20.51 4.90
CA MET A 345 26.01 21.81 5.42
C MET A 345 24.55 22.08 5.07
N GLU A 346 23.77 22.55 6.05
CA GLU A 346 22.34 22.86 5.92
C GLU A 346 22.03 23.92 4.85
N ASP A 347 23.00 24.78 4.52
CA ASP A 347 22.87 25.82 3.48
C ASP A 347 22.69 25.24 2.07
N PHE A 348 23.03 23.96 1.88
CA PHE A 348 22.91 23.29 0.60
C PHE A 348 21.65 22.41 0.53
N PRO A 349 20.80 22.55 -0.51
CA PRO A 349 19.56 21.78 -0.65
C PRO A 349 19.75 20.27 -0.58
N ILE A 350 20.93 19.77 -0.97
CA ILE A 350 21.23 18.33 -0.95
C ILE A 350 21.21 17.74 0.47
N ALA A 351 21.59 18.51 1.50
CA ALA A 351 21.52 18.08 2.90
C ALA A 351 20.06 17.79 3.31
N ARG A 352 19.14 18.68 2.93
CA ARG A 352 17.71 18.50 3.14
C ARG A 352 17.18 17.31 2.34
N ALA A 353 17.51 17.22 1.04
CA ALA A 353 17.09 16.13 0.19
C ALA A 353 17.52 14.75 0.75
N TYR A 354 18.72 14.66 1.32
CA TYR A 354 19.21 13.44 1.97
C TYR A 354 18.37 13.04 3.18
N ARG A 355 18.00 13.97 4.05
CA ARG A 355 17.13 13.69 5.21
C ARG A 355 15.72 13.28 4.76
N ASP A 356 15.18 14.01 3.79
CA ASP A 356 13.81 13.86 3.32
C ASP A 356 13.59 12.53 2.57
N ALA A 357 14.56 12.10 1.79
CA ALA A 357 14.45 10.86 1.03
C ALA A 357 14.35 9.60 1.93
N ARG A 358 14.93 9.66 3.16
CA ARG A 358 15.04 8.47 4.01
C ARG A 358 13.70 7.85 4.36
N VAL A 359 12.67 8.64 4.57
CA VAL A 359 11.34 8.15 4.96
C VAL A 359 10.64 7.40 3.83
N GLY A 360 11.00 7.64 2.57
CA GLY A 360 10.39 7.01 1.41
C GLY A 360 10.39 5.48 1.44
N THR A 361 11.40 4.85 2.02
CA THR A 361 11.48 3.39 2.18
C THR A 361 10.67 2.84 3.36
N ILE A 362 10.04 3.72 4.15
CA ILE A 362 9.29 3.40 5.38
C ILE A 362 7.81 3.69 5.20
N VAL A 363 7.44 4.91 4.76
CA VAL A 363 6.06 5.39 4.64
C VAL A 363 5.30 4.69 3.51
N GLY A 364 3.98 4.59 3.62
CA GLY A 364 3.13 4.02 2.55
C GLY A 364 3.38 2.52 2.29
N GLY A 365 3.78 1.78 3.33
CA GLY A 365 4.27 0.41 3.27
C GLY A 365 5.79 0.35 3.09
N THR A 366 6.48 -0.30 4.05
CA THR A 366 7.94 -0.44 3.99
C THR A 366 8.40 -1.20 2.75
N THR A 367 9.69 -1.06 2.37
CA THR A 367 10.24 -1.85 1.27
C THR A 367 10.17 -3.36 1.53
N GLN A 368 10.17 -3.80 2.80
CA GLN A 368 9.93 -5.19 3.19
C GLN A 368 8.49 -5.61 2.87
N ILE A 369 7.50 -4.78 3.20
CA ILE A 369 6.10 -5.04 2.86
C ILE A 369 5.88 -5.06 1.34
N MET A 370 6.55 -4.19 0.57
CA MET A 370 6.48 -4.25 -0.90
C MET A 370 7.02 -5.58 -1.43
N ARG A 371 8.15 -6.07 -0.90
CA ARG A 371 8.71 -7.38 -1.26
C ARG A 371 7.77 -8.52 -0.88
N GLU A 372 7.11 -8.45 0.28
CA GLU A 372 6.14 -9.45 0.72
C GLU A 372 4.90 -9.49 -0.20
N ILE A 373 4.36 -8.33 -0.59
CA ILE A 373 3.24 -8.25 -1.55
C ILE A 373 3.67 -8.83 -2.90
N LEU A 374 4.85 -8.47 -3.38
CA LEU A 374 5.37 -8.95 -4.66
C LEU A 374 5.63 -10.46 -4.64
N SER A 375 6.13 -11.02 -3.52
CA SER A 375 6.32 -12.47 -3.40
C SER A 375 5.00 -13.22 -3.49
N LYS A 376 3.94 -12.73 -2.84
CA LYS A 376 2.60 -13.32 -2.94
C LYS A 376 2.06 -13.29 -4.36
N ILE A 377 2.30 -12.21 -5.12
CA ILE A 377 1.84 -12.12 -6.51
C ILE A 377 2.67 -12.99 -7.45
N ILE A 378 4.01 -12.94 -7.33
CA ILE A 378 4.93 -13.53 -8.31
C ILE A 378 5.16 -15.02 -8.02
N ILE A 379 5.24 -15.39 -6.74
CA ILE A 379 5.56 -16.74 -6.30
C ILE A 379 4.29 -17.55 -6.00
N ASP A 380 3.34 -16.93 -5.28
CA ASP A 380 2.14 -17.62 -4.79
C ASP A 380 0.91 -17.43 -5.70
N ASP A 381 1.06 -16.72 -6.84
CA ASP A 381 -0.01 -16.42 -7.85
C ASP A 381 -1.27 -15.77 -7.23
N VAL A 382 -1.10 -14.93 -6.19
CA VAL A 382 -2.22 -14.20 -5.58
C VAL A 382 -2.67 -13.08 -6.52
N ARG A 383 -3.98 -12.95 -6.74
CA ARG A 383 -4.60 -11.93 -7.58
C ARG A 383 -5.50 -11.01 -6.78
N TYR A 384 -5.43 -9.73 -7.04
CA TYR A 384 -6.24 -8.70 -6.40
C TYR A 384 -7.38 -8.25 -7.32
N LYS A 385 -8.57 -7.96 -6.74
CA LYS A 385 -9.76 -7.49 -7.46
C LYS A 385 -10.13 -6.07 -7.05
N LYS A 386 -10.85 -5.36 -7.91
CA LYS A 386 -11.32 -3.98 -7.71
C LYS A 386 -12.51 -3.93 -6.73
N VAL A 387 -12.49 -2.96 -5.80
CA VAL A 387 -13.46 -2.86 -4.69
C VAL A 387 -14.47 -1.73 -4.89
N TYR A 388 -14.01 -0.53 -5.25
CA TYR A 388 -14.90 0.63 -5.38
C TYR A 388 -15.98 0.47 -6.45
N SER A 389 -15.70 -0.27 -7.53
CA SER A 389 -16.61 -0.43 -8.65
C SER A 389 -17.76 -1.42 -8.40
N ASN A 390 -17.63 -2.32 -7.42
CA ASN A 390 -18.72 -3.24 -7.06
C ASN A 390 -18.63 -3.77 -5.62
N PRO A 391 -19.05 -2.99 -4.61
CA PRO A 391 -18.98 -3.40 -3.20
C PRO A 391 -19.86 -4.60 -2.86
N GLU A 392 -20.83 -4.98 -3.72
CA GLU A 392 -21.71 -6.14 -3.49
C GLU A 392 -21.14 -7.43 -4.05
N GLU A 393 -20.49 -7.40 -5.21
CA GLU A 393 -19.74 -8.55 -5.71
C GLU A 393 -18.62 -8.99 -4.77
N ILE A 394 -18.05 -8.07 -3.98
CA ILE A 394 -16.98 -8.40 -3.04
C ILE A 394 -17.52 -9.01 -1.76
N LYS A 395 -18.68 -8.60 -1.29
CA LYS A 395 -19.36 -9.39 -0.23
C LYS A 395 -19.70 -10.80 -0.72
N SER A 396 -20.08 -10.96 -1.98
CA SER A 396 -20.28 -12.28 -2.59
C SER A 396 -18.96 -12.98 -2.91
N SER A 397 -17.85 -12.29 -3.21
CA SER A 397 -16.55 -12.88 -3.51
C SER A 397 -15.62 -12.96 -2.29
N ALA A 398 -15.68 -12.10 -1.31
CA ALA A 398 -15.04 -12.29 0.00
C ALA A 398 -15.82 -13.28 0.89
N VAL A 399 -17.13 -13.39 0.67
CA VAL A 399 -17.94 -14.55 1.11
C VAL A 399 -17.67 -15.75 0.19
N SER A 400 -17.14 -15.62 -1.03
CA SER A 400 -16.81 -16.72 -1.93
C SER A 400 -15.35 -17.16 -1.93
N GLU A 401 -14.41 -16.43 -1.31
CA GLU A 401 -13.16 -17.02 -0.79
C GLU A 401 -13.37 -17.67 0.59
N ASN A 402 -14.49 -17.35 1.25
CA ASN A 402 -15.03 -18.08 2.40
C ASN A 402 -16.45 -18.62 2.16
N LYS A 403 -16.84 -18.93 0.96
CA LYS A 403 -18.07 -19.66 0.60
C LYS A 403 -18.44 -19.29 -0.86
N THR A 404 -17.93 -19.95 -1.87
CA THR A 404 -18.76 -21.03 -2.31
C THR A 404 -18.84 -21.96 -1.11
N ALA A 405 -19.91 -21.89 -0.38
CA ALA A 405 -20.50 -23.07 0.12
C ALA A 405 -20.91 -23.86 -1.15
N VAL A 406 -19.97 -24.56 -1.77
CA VAL A 406 -20.18 -25.96 -2.02
C VAL A 406 -20.78 -26.38 -0.69
N GLU A 407 -22.09 -26.71 -0.62
CA GLU A 407 -22.58 -27.48 0.51
C GLU A 407 -21.49 -28.46 0.78
N LYS A 408 -20.85 -28.36 1.98
CA LYS A 408 -19.71 -29.21 2.28
C LYS A 408 -20.29 -30.62 2.30
N THR A 409 -20.32 -31.25 1.12
CA THR A 409 -20.84 -32.62 0.93
C THR A 409 -20.07 -33.61 1.79
N TRP A 410 -18.91 -33.16 2.38
CA TRP A 410 -18.05 -33.96 3.26
C TRP A 410 -18.29 -33.73 4.78
N GLY A 411 -19.30 -32.91 5.17
CA GLY A 411 -19.60 -32.65 6.59
C GLY A 411 -18.56 -31.80 7.31
N ASN A 412 -18.38 -32.03 8.62
CA ASN A 412 -17.41 -31.34 9.46
C ASN A 412 -16.48 -32.35 10.18
N PRO A 413 -15.55 -33.02 9.46
CA PRO A 413 -14.68 -34.03 10.04
C PRO A 413 -13.73 -33.42 11.07
N GLN A 414 -13.59 -34.07 12.23
CA GLN A 414 -12.77 -33.57 13.36
C GLN A 414 -11.61 -34.50 13.69
N THR A 415 -11.69 -35.78 13.36
CA THR A 415 -10.65 -36.77 13.64
C THR A 415 -9.82 -37.10 12.40
N ALA A 416 -8.59 -37.56 12.57
CA ALA A 416 -7.70 -37.93 11.46
C ALA A 416 -8.35 -38.93 10.51
N LYS A 417 -9.05 -39.93 11.04
CA LYS A 417 -9.81 -40.91 10.26
C LYS A 417 -10.92 -40.25 9.42
N GLU A 418 -11.75 -39.41 10.03
CA GLU A 418 -12.85 -38.69 9.33
C GLU A 418 -12.29 -37.78 8.23
N ILE A 419 -11.19 -37.07 8.55
CA ILE A 419 -10.51 -36.15 7.63
C ILE A 419 -10.02 -36.90 6.38
N ILE A 420 -9.34 -38.04 6.55
CA ILE A 420 -8.82 -38.83 5.44
C ILE A 420 -9.98 -39.44 4.63
N LEU A 421 -10.98 -39.98 5.27
CA LEU A 421 -12.16 -40.57 4.59
C LEU A 421 -12.98 -39.50 3.84
N SER A 422 -12.88 -38.23 4.20
CA SER A 422 -13.53 -37.11 3.49
C SER A 422 -12.80 -36.69 2.22
N ILE A 423 -11.51 -37.05 2.01
CA ILE A 423 -10.69 -36.60 0.89
C ILE A 423 -11.39 -36.83 -0.49
N PRO A 424 -12.00 -37.97 -0.79
CA PRO A 424 -12.68 -38.17 -2.09
C PRO A 424 -13.80 -37.18 -2.38
N LEU A 425 -14.46 -36.65 -1.34
CA LEU A 425 -15.52 -35.66 -1.47
C LEU A 425 -14.97 -34.24 -1.64
N ARG A 426 -13.68 -34.03 -1.35
CA ARG A 426 -12.99 -32.74 -1.42
C ARG A 426 -12.22 -32.50 -2.73
N ILE A 427 -12.24 -33.45 -3.68
CA ILE A 427 -11.52 -33.34 -4.96
C ILE A 427 -12.10 -32.25 -5.86
N LYS A 428 -11.25 -31.40 -6.41
CA LYS A 428 -11.58 -30.37 -7.40
C LYS A 428 -11.55 -31.01 -8.80
N LYS A 429 -12.65 -31.68 -9.18
CA LYS A 429 -12.76 -32.52 -10.40
C LYS A 429 -12.24 -31.83 -11.65
N GLU A 430 -12.59 -30.54 -11.84
CA GLU A 430 -12.18 -29.79 -13.04
C GLU A 430 -10.66 -29.56 -13.12
N LYS A 431 -9.98 -29.44 -11.95
CA LYS A 431 -8.53 -29.25 -11.90
C LYS A 431 -7.74 -30.55 -11.92
N ALA A 432 -8.37 -31.66 -11.55
CA ALA A 432 -7.76 -32.98 -11.45
C ALA A 432 -8.12 -33.94 -12.61
N SER A 433 -8.69 -33.42 -13.72
CA SER A 433 -9.16 -34.21 -14.86
C SER A 433 -8.07 -35.13 -15.45
N ASP A 434 -6.83 -34.68 -15.48
CA ASP A 434 -5.68 -35.42 -16.04
C ASP A 434 -4.68 -35.86 -14.95
N TYR A 435 -5.11 -35.86 -13.67
CA TYR A 435 -4.26 -36.20 -12.55
C TYR A 435 -4.54 -37.59 -12.04
N SER A 436 -3.50 -38.45 -12.02
CA SER A 436 -3.55 -39.83 -11.52
C SER A 436 -2.36 -40.07 -10.60
N THR A 437 -2.63 -40.53 -9.37
CA THR A 437 -1.60 -40.75 -8.35
C THR A 437 -2.08 -41.64 -7.22
N VAL A 438 -1.14 -42.16 -6.42
CA VAL A 438 -1.41 -42.93 -5.20
C VAL A 438 -0.68 -42.27 -4.02
N PHE A 439 -1.44 -41.90 -2.99
CA PHE A 439 -0.91 -41.44 -1.70
C PHE A 439 -1.16 -42.49 -0.64
N GLN A 440 -0.20 -42.61 0.28
CA GLN A 440 -0.39 -43.41 1.48
C GLN A 440 -0.28 -42.52 2.72
N PHE A 441 -1.16 -42.74 3.68
CA PHE A 441 -1.18 -42.09 4.97
C PHE A 441 -0.96 -43.13 6.05
N ASP A 442 0.15 -43.00 6.78
CA ASP A 442 0.50 -43.83 7.92
C ASP A 442 0.43 -42.99 9.18
N ILE A 443 -0.74 -42.99 9.82
CA ILE A 443 -1.09 -42.06 10.90
C ILE A 443 -1.11 -42.83 12.22
N SER A 444 -0.18 -42.52 13.11
CA SER A 444 -0.09 -43.12 14.46
C SER A 444 -1.05 -42.46 15.46
N GLY A 445 -1.28 -43.11 16.60
CA GLY A 445 -2.07 -42.57 17.70
C GLY A 445 -3.58 -42.85 17.63
N ASP A 446 -4.33 -42.33 18.60
CA ASP A 446 -5.78 -42.50 18.68
C ASP A 446 -6.46 -41.84 17.47
N ASN A 447 -7.41 -42.53 16.83
CA ASN A 447 -8.08 -42.14 15.58
C ASN A 447 -7.15 -42.07 14.35
N GLY A 448 -5.94 -42.61 14.44
CA GLY A 448 -5.03 -42.82 13.32
C GLY A 448 -5.44 -44.01 12.46
N GLY A 449 -4.48 -44.57 11.72
CA GLY A 449 -4.67 -45.71 10.86
C GLY A 449 -3.83 -45.63 9.59
N GLN A 450 -3.89 -46.68 8.79
CA GLN A 450 -3.21 -46.74 7.50
C GLN A 450 -4.24 -46.65 6.37
N TYR A 451 -4.01 -45.74 5.41
CA TYR A 451 -4.94 -45.49 4.32
C TYR A 451 -4.21 -45.31 3.00
N THR A 452 -4.84 -45.72 1.93
CA THR A 452 -4.38 -45.49 0.56
C THR A 452 -5.40 -44.62 -0.18
N LEU A 453 -4.99 -43.44 -0.63
CA LEU A 453 -5.76 -42.59 -1.52
C LEU A 453 -5.34 -42.85 -2.96
N ILE A 454 -6.29 -43.28 -3.80
CA ILE A 454 -6.10 -43.48 -5.23
C ILE A 454 -6.85 -42.37 -5.96
N VAL A 455 -6.12 -41.61 -6.78
CA VAL A 455 -6.69 -40.58 -7.66
C VAL A 455 -6.52 -41.04 -9.10
N ASN A 456 -7.59 -40.98 -9.88
CA ASN A 456 -7.57 -41.34 -11.29
C ASN A 456 -8.51 -40.41 -12.08
N ASN A 457 -7.94 -39.55 -12.93
CA ASN A 457 -8.67 -38.67 -13.84
C ASN A 457 -9.86 -37.95 -13.17
N GLY A 458 -9.60 -37.20 -12.11
CA GLY A 458 -10.61 -36.41 -11.39
C GLY A 458 -11.51 -37.20 -10.44
N ASN A 459 -11.30 -38.50 -10.29
CA ASN A 459 -11.98 -39.32 -9.28
C ASN A 459 -10.99 -39.73 -8.18
N ALA A 460 -11.44 -39.72 -6.95
CA ALA A 460 -10.63 -40.11 -5.80
C ALA A 460 -11.37 -41.19 -4.98
N LYS A 461 -10.60 -42.15 -4.45
CA LYS A 461 -11.08 -43.21 -3.55
C LYS A 461 -10.06 -43.41 -2.43
N VAL A 462 -10.54 -43.58 -1.21
CA VAL A 462 -9.71 -43.97 -0.05
C VAL A 462 -10.04 -45.42 0.32
N GLU A 463 -8.99 -46.21 0.55
CA GLU A 463 -9.07 -47.56 1.04
C GLU A 463 -8.28 -47.71 2.35
N GLU A 464 -8.74 -48.53 3.30
CA GLU A 464 -8.00 -48.84 4.51
C GLU A 464 -6.83 -49.77 4.19
N GLY A 465 -5.68 -49.54 4.84
CA GLY A 465 -4.44 -50.24 4.61
C GLY A 465 -3.53 -49.59 3.56
N LEU A 466 -2.26 -50.03 3.53
CA LEU A 466 -1.24 -49.54 2.57
C LEU A 466 -1.21 -50.51 1.37
N GLN A 467 -1.67 -50.04 0.21
CA GLN A 467 -1.80 -50.86 -1.02
C GLN A 467 -1.09 -50.19 -2.21
N GLY A 468 -0.48 -51.01 -3.06
CA GLY A 468 0.19 -50.55 -4.27
C GLY A 468 1.49 -49.79 -4.02
N THR A 469 2.00 -49.13 -5.07
CA THR A 469 3.23 -48.31 -4.99
C THR A 469 2.84 -46.85 -4.91
N PRO A 470 3.06 -46.17 -3.78
CA PRO A 470 2.68 -44.77 -3.62
C PRO A 470 3.67 -43.83 -4.29
N GLU A 471 3.19 -42.75 -4.84
CA GLU A 471 4.00 -41.60 -5.25
C GLU A 471 4.48 -40.79 -4.03
N CYS A 472 3.66 -40.78 -2.98
CA CYS A 472 3.97 -40.08 -1.73
C CYS A 472 3.41 -40.83 -0.51
N VAL A 473 4.22 -40.92 0.54
CA VAL A 473 3.80 -41.42 1.85
C VAL A 473 3.86 -40.29 2.85
N VAL A 474 2.78 -40.09 3.61
CA VAL A 474 2.64 -39.11 4.70
C VAL A 474 2.62 -39.88 6.01
N THR A 475 3.61 -39.64 6.87
CA THR A 475 3.72 -40.27 8.19
C THR A 475 3.68 -39.22 9.27
N THR A 476 2.72 -39.32 10.21
CA THR A 476 2.57 -38.37 11.32
C THR A 476 1.70 -38.96 12.44
N ASP A 477 1.58 -38.25 13.55
CA ASP A 477 0.61 -38.55 14.62
C ASP A 477 -0.77 -37.97 14.26
N ALA A 478 -1.85 -38.66 14.70
CA ALA A 478 -3.21 -38.25 14.41
C ALA A 478 -3.53 -36.82 14.87
N LYS A 479 -3.08 -36.46 16.06
CA LYS A 479 -3.29 -35.09 16.59
C LYS A 479 -2.59 -34.02 15.75
N VAL A 480 -1.39 -34.28 15.29
CA VAL A 480 -0.63 -33.38 14.41
C VAL A 480 -1.34 -33.25 13.06
N TYR A 481 -1.82 -34.35 12.48
CA TYR A 481 -2.57 -34.35 11.23
C TYR A 481 -3.87 -33.55 11.32
N GLU A 482 -4.63 -33.76 12.40
CA GLU A 482 -5.85 -33.01 12.71
C GLU A 482 -5.57 -31.51 12.83
N ASP A 483 -4.54 -31.12 13.59
CA ASP A 483 -4.20 -29.72 13.81
C ASP A 483 -3.72 -29.01 12.53
N ILE A 484 -3.03 -29.73 11.62
CA ILE A 484 -2.65 -29.22 10.29
C ILE A 484 -3.90 -29.03 9.40
N GLU A 485 -4.74 -30.05 9.27
CA GLU A 485 -5.87 -30.02 8.35
C GLU A 485 -6.99 -29.05 8.82
N LEU A 486 -7.16 -28.90 10.13
CA LEU A 486 -8.11 -27.96 10.75
C LEU A 486 -7.55 -26.54 10.92
N GLY A 487 -6.32 -26.28 10.40
CA GLY A 487 -5.70 -24.95 10.39
C GLY A 487 -5.20 -24.46 11.76
N ARG A 488 -5.00 -25.36 12.72
CA ARG A 488 -4.48 -25.05 14.07
C ARG A 488 -2.96 -25.09 14.14
N MET A 489 -2.30 -25.73 13.17
CA MET A 489 -0.85 -25.86 13.04
C MET A 489 -0.42 -25.56 11.60
N ASP A 490 0.68 -24.81 11.45
CA ASP A 490 1.27 -24.56 10.14
C ASP A 490 1.97 -25.82 9.61
N PRO A 491 1.61 -26.32 8.41
CA PRO A 491 2.19 -27.55 7.85
C PRO A 491 3.70 -27.44 7.63
N THR A 492 4.23 -26.26 7.31
CA THR A 492 5.66 -26.03 7.09
C THR A 492 6.43 -26.15 8.40
N MET A 493 5.89 -25.60 9.48
CA MET A 493 6.47 -25.71 10.83
C MET A 493 6.43 -27.15 11.33
N ALA A 494 5.33 -27.88 11.10
CA ALA A 494 5.24 -29.31 11.46
C ALA A 494 6.25 -30.17 10.69
N PHE A 495 6.48 -29.88 9.40
CA PHE A 495 7.48 -30.56 8.57
C PHE A 495 8.89 -30.24 9.02
N MET A 496 9.25 -28.98 9.23
CA MET A 496 10.57 -28.56 9.71
C MET A 496 10.87 -29.09 11.13
N GLY A 497 9.84 -29.17 11.97
CA GLY A 497 9.92 -29.75 13.31
C GLY A 497 9.97 -31.29 13.34
N GLY A 498 9.90 -31.96 12.18
CA GLY A 498 9.92 -33.42 12.07
C GLY A 498 8.66 -34.14 12.60
N GLN A 499 7.59 -33.37 12.88
CA GLN A 499 6.30 -33.89 13.37
C GLN A 499 5.47 -34.57 12.26
N ILE A 500 5.69 -34.18 11.00
CA ILE A 500 5.16 -34.82 9.81
C ILE A 500 6.29 -35.16 8.85
N ARG A 501 6.29 -36.33 8.27
CA ARG A 501 7.24 -36.77 7.25
C ARG A 501 6.50 -37.04 5.94
N VAL A 502 7.07 -36.57 4.86
CA VAL A 502 6.53 -36.68 3.51
C VAL A 502 7.62 -37.16 2.58
N THR A 503 7.41 -38.28 1.89
CA THR A 503 8.46 -38.86 1.03
C THR A 503 8.62 -38.13 -0.30
N ASN A 504 7.60 -37.39 -0.76
CA ASN A 504 7.63 -36.62 -2.00
C ASN A 504 6.91 -35.29 -1.80
N ILE A 505 7.67 -34.20 -1.58
CA ILE A 505 7.14 -32.87 -1.34
C ILE A 505 6.42 -32.34 -2.60
N GLY A 506 6.92 -32.62 -3.80
CA GLY A 506 6.29 -32.19 -5.06
C GLY A 506 4.90 -32.77 -5.23
N ALA A 507 4.75 -34.08 -4.97
CA ALA A 507 3.43 -34.74 -4.99
C ALA A 507 2.49 -34.15 -3.92
N MET A 508 2.99 -33.83 -2.73
CA MET A 508 2.19 -33.20 -1.67
C MET A 508 1.72 -31.79 -2.02
N MET A 509 2.54 -31.01 -2.73
CA MET A 509 2.14 -29.71 -3.26
C MET A 509 1.04 -29.85 -4.33
N GLN A 510 1.09 -30.89 -5.19
CA GLN A 510 0.03 -31.19 -6.14
C GLN A 510 -1.27 -31.60 -5.41
N PHE A 511 -1.16 -32.42 -4.35
CA PHE A 511 -2.32 -32.78 -3.51
C PHE A 511 -3.02 -31.52 -2.99
N ALA A 512 -2.30 -30.57 -2.38
CA ALA A 512 -2.86 -29.33 -1.86
C ALA A 512 -3.57 -28.47 -2.95
N LYS A 513 -3.13 -28.58 -4.22
CA LYS A 513 -3.73 -27.90 -5.36
C LYS A 513 -5.07 -28.52 -5.80
N PHE A 514 -5.19 -29.84 -5.72
CA PHE A 514 -6.33 -30.59 -6.27
C PHE A 514 -7.43 -30.92 -5.25
N PHE A 515 -7.18 -30.72 -3.98
CA PHE A 515 -8.18 -30.96 -2.94
C PHE A 515 -8.56 -29.68 -2.18
N HIS A 516 -9.81 -29.60 -1.73
CA HIS A 516 -10.24 -28.54 -0.81
C HIS A 516 -9.72 -28.82 0.60
N ARG A 517 -9.31 -27.81 1.32
CA ARG A 517 -9.09 -27.89 2.76
C ARG A 517 -10.44 -28.01 3.51
N ILE A 518 -10.40 -28.51 4.73
CA ILE A 518 -11.57 -28.65 5.61
C ILE A 518 -12.13 -27.29 6.03
#